data_c697e82a7467667b17b3ad2b21494bd1
#
_entry.id   c697e82a7467667b17b3ad2b21494bd1
#
_cell.length_a   1.000
_cell.length_b   1.000
_cell.length_c   1.000
_cell.angle_alpha   90.00
_cell.angle_beta   90.00
_cell.angle_gamma   90.00
#
_symmetry.space_group_name_H-M   'P 1'
#
loop_
_entity.id
_entity.type
_entity.pdbx_description
1 polymer ?
#
loop_
_entity_poly.entity_id
_entity_poly.type
_entity_poly.pdbx_seq_one_letter_code
_entity_poly.pdbx_strand_id
1 'polypeptide(L)'
;MAYIFHQDQLPRLVSVVPGRERTFFVNKELTKMDDMLAGVMRYRPNVASPYHYHEVCEHFYFIMEGRGTVETPEGIEPVGPGTMVFIPAETKHRLRSSPDNELFYFEFQAPNRFKTHILDGTPDELRWERVDGTVWVQS
;
A
#
# COMPACT_ATOMS: atom_id res chain seq x y z
N MET A 1 -2.45 21.70 -16.82
CA MET A 1 -2.54 20.56 -17.76
C MET A 1 -2.93 19.30 -16.98
N ALA A 2 -3.87 18.52 -17.48
CA ALA A 2 -4.23 17.26 -16.87
C ALA A 2 -3.25 16.16 -17.29
N TYR A 3 -3.04 15.19 -16.39
CA TYR A 3 -2.29 13.97 -16.67
C TYR A 3 -3.29 12.84 -16.80
N ILE A 4 -3.29 12.15 -17.94
CA ILE A 4 -4.25 11.09 -18.26
C ILE A 4 -3.48 9.84 -18.65
N PHE A 5 -3.60 8.78 -17.84
CA PHE A 5 -2.93 7.51 -18.08
C PHE A 5 -3.91 6.36 -17.95
N HIS A 6 -3.73 5.35 -18.78
CA HIS A 6 -4.37 4.06 -18.53
C HIS A 6 -3.49 3.28 -17.56
N GLN A 7 -4.11 2.47 -16.70
CA GLN A 7 -3.41 1.69 -15.68
C GLN A 7 -2.25 0.86 -16.26
N ASP A 8 -2.43 0.29 -17.45
CA ASP A 8 -1.41 -0.55 -18.09
C ASP A 8 -0.15 0.22 -18.51
N GLN A 9 -0.22 1.53 -18.53
CA GLN A 9 0.92 2.40 -18.88
C GLN A 9 1.72 2.84 -17.65
N LEU A 10 1.25 2.51 -16.46
CA LEU A 10 1.81 3.00 -15.21
C LEU A 10 2.81 2.01 -14.61
N PRO A 11 3.79 2.49 -13.83
CA PRO A 11 4.77 1.62 -13.20
C PRO A 11 4.14 0.62 -12.25
N ARG A 12 4.46 -0.66 -12.44
CA ARG A 12 4.05 -1.74 -11.55
C ARG A 12 5.26 -2.27 -10.79
N LEU A 13 5.14 -2.43 -9.49
CA LEU A 13 6.18 -2.90 -8.61
C LEU A 13 5.71 -4.14 -7.85
N VAL A 14 6.65 -5.04 -7.61
CA VAL A 14 6.43 -6.21 -6.75
C VAL A 14 7.23 -6.04 -5.47
N SER A 15 6.62 -6.42 -4.36
CA SER A 15 7.28 -6.38 -3.05
C SER A 15 8.27 -7.52 -2.91
N VAL A 16 9.32 -7.30 -2.13
CA VAL A 16 10.18 -8.40 -1.67
C VAL A 16 9.42 -9.33 -0.72
N VAL A 17 8.34 -8.84 -0.11
CA VAL A 17 7.38 -9.72 0.59
C VAL A 17 6.50 -10.35 -0.49
N PRO A 18 6.60 -11.68 -0.71
CA PRO A 18 5.89 -12.33 -1.81
C PRO A 18 4.39 -12.13 -1.77
N GLY A 19 3.79 -11.97 -2.95
CA GLY A 19 2.34 -11.91 -3.10
C GLY A 19 1.73 -10.52 -3.05
N ARG A 20 2.54 -9.47 -2.94
CA ARG A 20 2.06 -8.08 -2.97
C ARG A 20 2.60 -7.36 -4.20
N GLU A 21 1.74 -6.61 -4.88
CA GLU A 21 2.17 -5.71 -5.95
C GLU A 21 1.41 -4.40 -5.88
N ARG A 22 2.01 -3.35 -6.45
CA ARG A 22 1.41 -2.03 -6.50
C ARG A 22 1.62 -1.38 -7.86
N THR A 23 0.70 -0.48 -8.20
CA THR A 23 0.82 0.38 -9.39
C THR A 23 0.63 1.81 -8.93
N PHE A 24 1.61 2.68 -9.22
CA PHE A 24 1.51 4.09 -8.89
C PHE A 24 0.61 4.82 -9.88
N PHE A 25 -0.28 5.68 -9.35
CA PHE A 25 -1.13 6.58 -10.12
C PHE A 25 -0.65 8.02 -10.00
N VAL A 26 -0.29 8.42 -8.79
CA VAL A 26 0.20 9.77 -8.49
C VAL A 26 1.50 9.66 -7.73
N ASN A 27 2.54 10.27 -8.23
CA ASN A 27 3.82 10.45 -7.54
C ASN A 27 4.64 11.54 -8.25
N LYS A 28 5.79 11.84 -7.71
CA LYS A 28 6.67 12.88 -8.26
C LYS A 28 7.07 12.60 -9.71
N GLU A 29 7.35 11.35 -10.05
CA GLU A 29 7.78 10.97 -11.39
C GLU A 29 6.65 11.16 -12.42
N LEU A 30 5.45 10.67 -12.09
CA LEU A 30 4.34 10.62 -13.03
C LEU A 30 3.60 11.96 -13.16
N THR A 31 3.33 12.60 -12.06
CA THR A 31 2.43 13.77 -12.01
C THR A 31 3.08 15.03 -11.46
N LYS A 32 4.39 14.97 -11.20
CA LYS A 32 5.17 16.08 -10.64
C LYS A 32 4.64 16.55 -9.28
N MET A 33 3.89 15.70 -8.61
CA MET A 33 3.31 15.97 -7.29
C MET A 33 4.15 15.26 -6.21
N ASP A 34 4.72 16.04 -5.31
CA ASP A 34 5.63 15.54 -4.28
C ASP A 34 4.95 15.38 -2.92
N ASP A 35 3.72 15.91 -2.76
CA ASP A 35 3.03 15.94 -1.48
C ASP A 35 2.15 14.73 -1.23
N MET A 36 1.91 13.89 -2.24
CA MET A 36 1.03 12.74 -2.11
C MET A 36 1.53 11.56 -2.93
N LEU A 37 1.07 10.39 -2.54
CA LEU A 37 1.27 9.16 -3.27
C LEU A 37 -0.09 8.48 -3.38
N ALA A 38 -0.44 8.03 -4.58
CA ALA A 38 -1.68 7.30 -4.79
C ALA A 38 -1.47 6.17 -5.80
N GLY A 39 -2.23 5.11 -5.64
CA GLY A 39 -2.19 3.98 -6.55
C GLY A 39 -3.06 2.84 -6.08
N VAL A 40 -2.87 1.69 -6.68
CA VAL A 40 -3.57 0.48 -6.30
C VAL A 40 -2.61 -0.59 -5.81
N MET A 41 -3.10 -1.42 -4.91
CA MET A 41 -2.38 -2.55 -4.34
C MET A 41 -3.17 -3.83 -4.58
N ARG A 42 -2.46 -4.89 -4.88
CA ARG A 42 -3.04 -6.23 -5.02
C ARG A 42 -2.27 -7.21 -4.15
N TYR A 43 -2.99 -7.93 -3.29
CA TYR A 43 -2.44 -9.00 -2.48
C TYR A 43 -3.00 -10.33 -2.98
N ARG A 44 -2.16 -11.33 -3.13
CA ARG A 44 -2.61 -12.70 -3.34
C ARG A 44 -3.33 -13.20 -2.08
N PRO A 45 -4.05 -14.33 -2.14
CA PRO A 45 -4.68 -14.90 -0.94
C PRO A 45 -3.66 -15.16 0.18
N ASN A 46 -4.08 -14.92 1.41
CA ASN A 46 -3.31 -15.17 2.62
C ASN A 46 -1.94 -14.47 2.67
N VAL A 47 -1.92 -13.22 2.26
CA VAL A 47 -0.71 -12.38 2.27
C VAL A 47 -0.95 -11.17 3.17
N ALA A 48 0.05 -10.80 3.95
CA ALA A 48 -0.02 -9.67 4.87
C ALA A 48 1.11 -8.68 4.61
N SER A 49 0.82 -7.41 4.87
CA SER A 49 1.88 -6.42 5.06
C SER A 49 2.60 -6.69 6.39
N PRO A 50 3.81 -6.17 6.58
CA PRO A 50 4.41 -6.14 7.91
C PRO A 50 3.52 -5.39 8.90
N TYR A 51 3.62 -5.71 10.18
CA TYR A 51 3.03 -4.87 11.24
C TYR A 51 3.93 -3.67 11.43
N HIS A 52 3.41 -2.47 11.13
CA HIS A 52 4.24 -1.27 11.02
C HIS A 52 3.44 0.00 11.32
N TYR A 53 4.15 1.12 11.43
CA TYR A 53 3.54 2.45 11.45
C TYR A 53 4.41 3.45 10.69
N HIS A 54 3.81 4.58 10.34
CA HIS A 54 4.50 5.71 9.71
C HIS A 54 4.44 6.92 10.63
N GLU A 55 5.56 7.60 10.81
CA GLU A 55 5.60 8.76 11.71
C GLU A 55 4.87 9.98 11.16
N VAL A 56 4.86 10.16 9.84
CA VAL A 56 4.46 11.43 9.24
C VAL A 56 3.20 11.29 8.39
N CYS A 57 3.13 10.31 7.51
CA CYS A 57 2.01 10.24 6.57
C CYS A 57 0.77 9.65 7.22
N GLU A 58 -0.36 10.15 6.73
CA GLU A 58 -1.65 9.52 6.94
C GLU A 58 -2.07 8.86 5.64
N HIS A 59 -2.81 7.78 5.69
CA HIS A 59 -3.25 7.13 4.49
C HIS A 59 -4.62 6.48 4.66
N PHE A 60 -5.29 6.27 3.53
CA PHE A 60 -6.50 5.47 3.52
C PHE A 60 -6.44 4.42 2.43
N TYR A 61 -7.19 3.36 2.65
CA TYR A 61 -7.43 2.31 1.68
C TYR A 61 -8.91 2.28 1.34
N PHE A 62 -9.24 2.12 0.08
CA PHE A 62 -10.59 1.83 -0.35
C PHE A 62 -10.60 0.46 -1.02
N ILE A 63 -11.27 -0.51 -0.39
CA ILE A 63 -11.28 -1.88 -0.87
C ILE A 63 -12.22 -1.97 -2.06
N MET A 64 -11.70 -2.41 -3.20
CA MET A 64 -12.46 -2.56 -4.44
C MET A 64 -12.90 -3.99 -4.69
N GLU A 65 -12.02 -4.95 -4.41
CA GLU A 65 -12.31 -6.37 -4.62
C GLU A 65 -11.69 -7.21 -3.52
N GLY A 66 -12.32 -8.34 -3.23
CA GLY A 66 -11.80 -9.30 -2.28
C GLY A 66 -12.14 -8.98 -0.83
N ARG A 67 -11.57 -9.75 0.08
CA ARG A 67 -11.80 -9.63 1.52
C ARG A 67 -10.49 -9.78 2.26
N GLY A 68 -10.46 -9.22 3.46
CA GLY A 68 -9.30 -9.31 4.32
C GLY A 68 -9.58 -8.78 5.70
N THR A 69 -8.51 -8.45 6.42
CA THR A 69 -8.58 -7.88 7.76
C THR A 69 -7.58 -6.74 7.91
N VAL A 70 -7.93 -5.79 8.76
CA VAL A 70 -7.02 -4.77 9.25
C VAL A 70 -6.78 -5.02 10.73
N GLU A 71 -5.51 -5.14 11.12
CA GLU A 71 -5.08 -5.30 12.50
C GLU A 71 -4.51 -3.98 13.00
N THR A 72 -4.95 -3.56 14.17
CA THR A 72 -4.43 -2.40 14.91
C THR A 72 -4.31 -2.78 16.38
N PRO A 73 -3.74 -1.92 17.25
CA PRO A 73 -3.74 -2.21 18.69
C PRO A 73 -5.14 -2.41 19.29
N GLU A 74 -6.19 -1.95 18.62
CA GLU A 74 -7.57 -2.09 19.09
C GLU A 74 -8.20 -3.43 18.70
N GLY A 75 -7.55 -4.20 17.84
CA GLY A 75 -8.03 -5.51 17.42
C GLY A 75 -7.93 -5.73 15.91
N ILE A 76 -8.67 -6.75 15.46
CA ILE A 76 -8.70 -7.16 14.06
C ILE A 76 -10.11 -6.97 13.53
N GLU A 77 -10.23 -6.19 12.44
CA GLU A 77 -11.51 -5.87 11.83
C GLU A 77 -11.58 -6.42 10.41
N PRO A 78 -12.70 -7.03 9.99
CA PRO A 78 -12.86 -7.49 8.61
C PRO A 78 -13.07 -6.32 7.66
N VAL A 79 -12.56 -6.46 6.44
CA VAL A 79 -12.77 -5.51 5.35
C VAL A 79 -13.19 -6.22 4.08
N GLY A 80 -13.95 -5.54 3.24
CA GLY A 80 -14.41 -6.06 1.97
C GLY A 80 -14.77 -4.92 1.02
N PRO A 81 -15.34 -5.24 -0.17
CA PRO A 81 -15.64 -4.22 -1.17
C PRO A 81 -16.49 -3.08 -0.61
N GLY A 82 -16.08 -1.84 -0.89
CA GLY A 82 -16.76 -0.66 -0.39
C GLY A 82 -16.32 -0.19 0.99
N THR A 83 -15.39 -0.90 1.64
CA THR A 83 -14.85 -0.50 2.94
C THR A 83 -13.74 0.53 2.74
N MET A 84 -13.80 1.63 3.49
CA MET A 84 -12.71 2.59 3.60
C MET A 84 -12.03 2.42 4.95
N VAL A 85 -10.70 2.36 4.94
CA VAL A 85 -9.87 2.30 6.14
C VAL A 85 -8.98 3.54 6.17
N PHE A 86 -9.07 4.33 7.22
CA PHE A 86 -8.21 5.49 7.41
C PHE A 86 -7.21 5.21 8.53
N ILE A 87 -5.93 5.38 8.24
CA ILE A 87 -4.83 5.15 9.18
C ILE A 87 -4.14 6.48 9.47
N PRO A 88 -4.37 7.08 10.65
CA PRO A 88 -3.64 8.26 11.07
C PRO A 88 -2.14 7.98 11.22
N ALA A 89 -1.34 9.06 11.20
CA ALA A 89 0.09 8.95 11.49
C ALA A 89 0.31 8.25 12.85
N GLU A 90 1.40 7.51 12.95
CA GLU A 90 1.83 6.78 14.15
C GLU A 90 0.92 5.59 14.55
N THR A 91 -0.11 5.29 13.79
CA THR A 91 -0.98 4.14 14.07
C THR A 91 -0.36 2.86 13.56
N LYS A 92 -0.10 1.93 14.47
CA LYS A 92 0.39 0.60 14.15
C LYS A 92 -0.69 -0.18 13.43
N HIS A 93 -0.34 -0.83 12.34
CA HIS A 93 -1.33 -1.54 11.52
C HIS A 93 -0.72 -2.62 10.64
N ARG A 94 -1.59 -3.53 10.22
CA ARG A 94 -1.33 -4.58 9.24
C ARG A 94 -2.59 -4.82 8.43
N LEU A 95 -2.42 -4.97 7.13
CA LEU A 95 -3.48 -5.40 6.23
C LEU A 95 -3.17 -6.81 5.77
N ARG A 96 -4.18 -7.69 5.79
CA ARG A 96 -4.05 -9.08 5.36
C ARG A 96 -5.22 -9.45 4.46
N SER A 97 -4.90 -10.10 3.33
CA SER A 97 -5.93 -10.72 2.50
C SER A 97 -6.46 -12.00 3.16
N SER A 98 -7.71 -12.36 2.84
CA SER A 98 -8.28 -13.61 3.34
C SER A 98 -7.57 -14.82 2.74
N PRO A 99 -7.66 -16.02 3.38
CA PRO A 99 -7.06 -17.22 2.83
C PRO A 99 -7.55 -17.61 1.43
N ASP A 100 -8.78 -17.20 1.06
CA ASP A 100 -9.45 -17.66 -0.14
C ASP A 100 -9.55 -16.61 -1.25
N ASN A 101 -9.18 -15.35 -0.99
CA ASN A 101 -9.41 -14.26 -1.93
C ASN A 101 -8.17 -13.37 -2.08
N GLU A 102 -7.95 -12.90 -3.29
CA GLU A 102 -7.10 -11.75 -3.49
C GLU A 102 -7.73 -10.52 -2.85
N LEU A 103 -6.91 -9.54 -2.50
CA LEU A 103 -7.36 -8.24 -2.02
C LEU A 103 -6.85 -7.17 -2.97
N PHE A 104 -7.77 -6.35 -3.48
CA PHE A 104 -7.42 -5.27 -4.40
C PHE A 104 -8.01 -3.97 -3.87
N TYR A 105 -7.15 -2.96 -3.67
CA TYR A 105 -7.58 -1.70 -3.08
C TYR A 105 -6.84 -0.50 -3.64
N PHE A 106 -7.52 0.64 -3.59
CA PHE A 106 -6.92 1.94 -3.87
C PHE A 106 -6.30 2.48 -2.58
N GLU A 107 -5.10 3.05 -2.71
CA GLU A 107 -4.35 3.62 -1.60
C GLU A 107 -3.99 5.07 -1.90
N PHE A 108 -4.16 5.93 -0.91
CA PHE A 108 -3.76 7.33 -0.96
C PHE A 108 -2.98 7.68 0.30
N GLN A 109 -1.86 8.38 0.13
CA GLN A 109 -0.98 8.75 1.24
C GLN A 109 -0.51 10.19 1.09
N ALA A 110 -0.54 10.94 2.19
CA ALA A 110 -0.08 12.33 2.25
C ALA A 110 0.39 12.67 3.66
N PRO A 111 1.46 13.46 3.80
CA PRO A 111 2.45 13.79 2.77
C PRO A 111 3.21 12.56 2.29
N ASN A 112 3.89 12.65 1.17
CA ASN A 112 4.68 11.54 0.62
C ASN A 112 6.02 11.41 1.36
N ARG A 113 5.92 11.24 2.67
CA ARG A 113 7.04 11.01 3.60
C ARG A 113 6.56 10.03 4.64
N PHE A 114 7.11 8.84 4.65
CA PHE A 114 6.59 7.75 5.45
C PHE A 114 7.26 7.64 6.82
N LYS A 115 8.59 7.59 6.85
CA LYS A 115 9.35 7.24 8.06
C LYS A 115 8.76 5.99 8.71
N THR A 116 8.85 4.88 7.97
CA THR A 116 8.21 3.63 8.35
C THR A 116 9.03 2.86 9.38
N HIS A 117 8.34 2.35 10.38
CA HIS A 117 8.92 1.48 11.40
C HIS A 117 8.24 0.12 11.32
N ILE A 118 9.02 -0.91 10.97
CA ILE A 118 8.54 -2.29 10.93
C ILE A 118 8.74 -2.91 12.31
N LEU A 119 7.67 -3.49 12.85
CA LEU A 119 7.65 -4.00 14.22
C LEU A 119 7.90 -5.51 14.31
N ASP A 120 7.64 -6.24 13.22
CA ASP A 120 7.73 -7.70 13.18
C ASP A 120 8.54 -8.24 11.99
N GLY A 121 9.45 -7.43 11.48
CA GLY A 121 10.27 -7.79 10.32
C GLY A 121 11.50 -6.92 10.21
N THR A 122 12.02 -6.78 8.99
CA THR A 122 13.23 -6.01 8.72
C THR A 122 12.94 -4.86 7.76
N PRO A 123 13.80 -3.82 7.74
CA PRO A 123 13.68 -2.72 6.79
C PRO A 123 13.71 -3.16 5.32
N ASP A 124 14.26 -4.32 5.01
CA ASP A 124 14.26 -4.84 3.64
C ASP A 124 12.86 -5.05 3.09
N GLU A 125 11.87 -5.24 3.96
CA GLU A 125 10.46 -5.41 3.56
C GLU A 125 9.83 -4.14 3.03
N LEU A 126 10.52 -3.00 3.11
CA LEU A 126 10.10 -1.72 2.51
C LEU A 126 10.51 -1.61 1.04
N ARG A 127 11.22 -2.60 0.53
CA ARG A 127 11.75 -2.59 -0.82
C ARG A 127 10.73 -3.13 -1.82
N TRP A 128 10.58 -2.38 -2.91
CA TRP A 128 9.73 -2.75 -4.04
C TRP A 128 10.57 -2.71 -5.31
N GLU A 129 10.34 -3.65 -6.19
CA GLU A 129 11.07 -3.74 -7.46
C GLU A 129 10.10 -3.53 -8.62
N ARG A 130 10.45 -2.62 -9.51
CA ARG A 130 9.70 -2.46 -10.77
C ARG A 130 9.97 -3.67 -11.67
N VAL A 131 9.00 -4.02 -12.50
CA VAL A 131 9.18 -5.10 -13.49
C VAL A 131 10.29 -4.80 -14.48
N ASP A 132 10.68 -3.54 -14.65
CA ASP A 132 11.83 -3.15 -15.49
C ASP A 132 13.17 -3.21 -14.76
N GLY A 133 13.21 -3.64 -13.49
CA GLY A 133 14.43 -3.79 -12.69
C GLY A 133 14.78 -2.60 -11.80
N THR A 134 14.08 -1.47 -11.88
CA THR A 134 14.31 -0.34 -10.97
C THR A 134 13.79 -0.67 -9.57
N VAL A 135 14.41 -0.09 -8.55
CA VAL A 135 14.06 -0.32 -7.15
C VAL A 135 13.47 0.95 -6.55
N TRP A 136 12.40 0.80 -5.78
CA TRP A 136 11.81 1.86 -4.97
C TRP A 136 11.75 1.40 -3.53
N VAL A 137 12.20 2.23 -2.61
CA VAL A 137 12.20 1.92 -1.18
C VAL A 137 11.26 2.91 -0.48
N GLN A 138 10.31 2.36 0.25
CA GLN A 138 9.44 3.14 1.11
C GLN A 138 10.24 3.55 2.34
N SER A 139 10.36 4.83 2.54
CA SER A 139 11.13 5.37 3.67
C SER A 139 10.48 5.11 5.03
#